data_9ac736a20edd03a53555c0a7ce529db9
#
_entry.id   9ac736a20edd03a53555c0a7ce529db9
#
_cell.length_a   1.000
_cell.length_b   1.000
_cell.length_c   1.000
_cell.angle_alpha   90.00
_cell.angle_beta   90.00
_cell.angle_gamma   90.00
#
_symmetry.space_group_name_H-M   'P 1'
#
loop_
_entity.id
_entity.type
_entity.pdbx_description
1 polymer ?
#
loop_
_entity_poly.entity_id
_entity_poly.type
_entity_poly.pdbx_seq_one_letter_code
_entity_poly.pdbx_strand_id
1 'polypeptide(L)'
;MVKYARKTKSQIEKQALDLCETLLKDLERARRPKIQATKCSLDNTQYSPSKGYLTPLGKKVTTELNVSSVKKMSRAIFMLELLLGNIATGGVNTKRELYYMCKGIFKQNPTFKPLDFDDQPESDSIIDFLCEYLECYREELNCFANDRGGQTYCRHLVVKETLPDGTVATIDLSKLGTSPFMPKNRPQNLILSAKKKIDFCLVVESEGTANTLVANGFTKRHNAIVVGAQGVPSNAVRGWVKRIQDQLKVPIYFFGDLDAYTMQNIFRTLKAGSAASLIRNSDFSAPEVRFLGVLPEDIARYDLIAYDVKESDAQEKRALKKAKDALEKDPFFKSTKNKKLAKVLTWLVQNKKRCEQQSFFSVNGSDPTGCEKIIIEKIKNGWYI
;
A
#
# COMPACT_ATOMS: atom_id res chain seq x y z
N MET A 1 22.02 -2.47 -8.12
CA MET A 1 20.82 -1.65 -8.44
C MET A 1 19.69 -2.62 -8.76
N VAL A 2 18.65 -2.69 -7.91
CA VAL A 2 17.50 -3.55 -8.18
C VAL A 2 16.74 -2.95 -9.37
N LYS A 3 16.77 -3.61 -10.52
CA LYS A 3 15.98 -3.20 -11.70
C LYS A 3 14.53 -3.64 -11.47
N TYR A 4 13.66 -2.67 -11.24
CA TYR A 4 12.21 -2.91 -11.31
C TYR A 4 11.84 -2.99 -12.79
N ALA A 5 11.25 -4.12 -13.19
CA ALA A 5 10.78 -4.31 -14.56
C ALA A 5 9.57 -3.38 -14.80
N ARG A 6 9.81 -2.22 -15.39
CA ARG A 6 8.78 -1.22 -15.70
C ARG A 6 8.58 -1.11 -17.18
N LYS A 7 7.34 -0.90 -17.55
CA LYS A 7 7.02 -0.46 -18.92
C LYS A 7 7.48 0.98 -19.12
N THR A 8 8.13 1.24 -20.24
CA THR A 8 8.40 2.61 -20.68
C THR A 8 7.10 3.28 -21.11
N LYS A 9 7.06 4.62 -21.12
CA LYS A 9 5.92 5.37 -21.68
C LYS A 9 5.55 4.87 -23.08
N SER A 10 6.53 4.71 -23.97
CA SER A 10 6.33 4.21 -25.33
C SER A 10 5.73 2.79 -25.38
N GLN A 11 6.10 1.91 -24.45
CA GLN A 11 5.50 0.58 -24.36
C GLN A 11 4.03 0.63 -23.92
N ILE A 12 3.69 1.54 -23.01
CA ILE A 12 2.31 1.75 -22.56
C ILE A 12 1.47 2.34 -23.69
N GLU A 13 1.97 3.39 -24.35
CA GLU A 13 1.31 4.02 -25.50
C GLU A 13 1.06 3.00 -26.63
N LYS A 14 2.08 2.23 -26.98
CA LYS A 14 1.94 1.17 -28.00
C LYS A 14 0.85 0.16 -27.61
N GLN A 15 0.86 -0.35 -26.39
CA GLN A 15 -0.13 -1.32 -25.94
C GLN A 15 -1.54 -0.73 -25.90
N ALA A 16 -1.69 0.54 -25.56
CA ALA A 16 -2.96 1.23 -25.59
C ALA A 16 -3.48 1.44 -27.02
N LEU A 17 -2.61 1.81 -27.95
CA LEU A 17 -2.97 1.92 -29.40
C LEU A 17 -3.33 0.56 -29.98
N ASP A 18 -2.55 -0.49 -29.71
CA ASP A 18 -2.83 -1.86 -30.14
C ASP A 18 -4.21 -2.33 -29.65
N LEU A 19 -4.62 -1.93 -28.41
CA LEU A 19 -5.96 -2.18 -27.89
C LEU A 19 -7.01 -1.49 -28.74
N CYS A 20 -6.88 -0.18 -28.95
CA CYS A 20 -7.85 0.61 -29.73
C CYS A 20 -8.00 0.06 -31.17
N GLU A 21 -6.89 -0.26 -31.81
CA GLU A 21 -6.92 -0.88 -33.15
C GLU A 21 -7.62 -2.25 -33.15
N THR A 22 -7.36 -3.07 -32.14
CA THR A 22 -8.00 -4.39 -32.00
C THR A 22 -9.51 -4.25 -31.83
N LEU A 23 -9.95 -3.34 -30.97
CA LEU A 23 -11.37 -3.07 -30.73
C LEU A 23 -12.05 -2.55 -32.02
N LEU A 24 -11.39 -1.65 -32.74
CA LEU A 24 -11.90 -1.11 -34.00
C LEU A 24 -12.03 -2.22 -35.08
N LYS A 25 -10.99 -3.01 -35.29
CA LYS A 25 -11.01 -4.15 -36.22
C LYS A 25 -12.10 -5.17 -35.91
N ASP A 26 -12.38 -5.40 -34.63
CA ASP A 26 -13.48 -6.28 -34.22
C ASP A 26 -14.85 -5.68 -34.57
N LEU A 27 -15.05 -4.37 -34.37
CA LEU A 27 -16.27 -3.66 -34.76
C LEU A 27 -16.48 -3.67 -36.26
N GLU A 28 -15.45 -3.37 -37.07
CA GLU A 28 -15.49 -3.39 -38.54
C GLU A 28 -15.89 -4.77 -39.09
N ARG A 29 -15.49 -5.84 -38.39
CA ARG A 29 -15.81 -7.23 -38.73
C ARG A 29 -17.11 -7.73 -38.14
N ALA A 30 -17.93 -6.85 -37.56
CA ALA A 30 -19.15 -7.18 -36.81
C ALA A 30 -18.93 -8.23 -35.71
N ARG A 31 -17.73 -8.26 -35.10
CA ARG A 31 -17.38 -9.08 -33.94
C ARG A 31 -17.59 -8.28 -32.67
N ARG A 32 -17.82 -8.98 -31.57
CA ARG A 32 -17.89 -8.33 -30.23
C ARG A 32 -16.49 -8.05 -29.73
N PRO A 33 -16.09 -6.78 -29.57
CA PRO A 33 -14.81 -6.43 -28.98
C PRO A 33 -14.63 -7.00 -27.58
N LYS A 34 -13.39 -7.39 -27.26
CA LYS A 34 -13.06 -8.00 -25.95
C LYS A 34 -11.81 -7.35 -25.35
N ILE A 35 -11.87 -7.08 -24.06
CA ILE A 35 -10.72 -6.65 -23.27
C ILE A 35 -10.43 -7.72 -22.23
N GLN A 36 -9.19 -8.21 -22.15
CA GLN A 36 -8.75 -9.17 -21.16
C GLN A 36 -7.76 -8.53 -20.19
N ALA A 37 -8.05 -8.57 -18.91
CA ALA A 37 -7.17 -8.10 -17.84
C ALA A 37 -6.91 -9.20 -16.81
N THR A 38 -5.84 -9.06 -16.05
CA THR A 38 -5.57 -9.97 -14.93
C THR A 38 -6.69 -9.85 -13.90
N LYS A 39 -7.28 -10.98 -13.49
CA LYS A 39 -8.30 -10.98 -12.44
C LYS A 39 -7.68 -10.64 -11.09
N CYS A 40 -7.96 -9.47 -10.55
CA CYS A 40 -7.52 -9.04 -9.22
C CYS A 40 -8.55 -9.44 -8.14
N SER A 41 -8.41 -10.65 -7.63
CA SER A 41 -9.31 -11.23 -6.62
C SER A 41 -8.61 -12.34 -5.85
N LEU A 42 -9.13 -12.66 -4.67
CA LEU A 42 -8.52 -13.65 -3.78
C LEU A 42 -8.46 -15.06 -4.41
N ASP A 43 -9.45 -15.45 -5.23
CA ASP A 43 -9.49 -16.72 -5.93
C ASP A 43 -8.48 -16.84 -7.10
N ASN A 44 -7.86 -15.72 -7.51
CA ASN A 44 -6.75 -15.69 -8.45
C ASN A 44 -5.40 -15.38 -7.77
N THR A 45 -5.32 -15.55 -6.45
CA THR A 45 -4.16 -15.14 -5.67
C THR A 45 -3.50 -16.35 -5.03
N GLN A 46 -2.17 -16.39 -5.07
CA GLN A 46 -1.34 -17.30 -4.28
C GLN A 46 -0.29 -16.51 -3.51
N TYR A 47 0.15 -17.04 -2.37
CA TYR A 47 1.31 -16.52 -1.68
C TYR A 47 2.56 -17.22 -2.19
N SER A 48 3.55 -16.47 -2.64
CA SER A 48 4.85 -16.99 -3.07
C SER A 48 5.84 -16.97 -1.89
N PRO A 49 6.18 -18.11 -1.29
CA PRO A 49 7.12 -18.14 -0.15
C PRO A 49 8.52 -17.63 -0.51
N SER A 50 8.97 -17.83 -1.75
CA SER A 50 10.27 -17.36 -2.23
C SER A 50 10.32 -15.84 -2.42
N LYS A 51 9.21 -15.23 -2.88
CA LYS A 51 9.10 -13.78 -3.06
C LYS A 51 8.61 -13.07 -1.80
N GLY A 52 7.87 -13.77 -0.93
CA GLY A 52 7.30 -13.25 0.30
C GLY A 52 6.06 -12.38 0.11
N TYR A 53 5.46 -12.36 -1.08
CA TYR A 53 4.26 -11.59 -1.36
C TYR A 53 3.26 -12.33 -2.25
N LEU A 54 2.06 -11.76 -2.38
CA LEU A 54 0.97 -12.32 -3.18
C LEU A 54 1.21 -12.13 -4.67
N THR A 55 1.00 -13.19 -5.44
CA THR A 55 1.15 -13.22 -6.90
C THR A 55 -0.11 -13.79 -7.54
N PRO A 56 -0.41 -13.44 -8.83
CA PRO A 56 -1.55 -14.01 -9.52
C PRO A 56 -1.33 -15.50 -9.87
N LEU A 57 -2.42 -16.25 -9.92
CA LEU A 57 -2.47 -17.62 -10.46
C LEU A 57 -2.57 -17.67 -11.99
N GLY A 58 -2.76 -16.51 -12.64
CA GLY A 58 -2.85 -16.40 -14.10
C GLY A 58 -4.27 -16.34 -14.65
N LYS A 59 -5.32 -16.34 -13.80
CA LYS A 59 -6.69 -16.16 -14.28
C LYS A 59 -6.88 -14.75 -14.86
N LYS A 60 -7.56 -14.67 -16.01
CA LYS A 60 -7.93 -13.40 -16.65
C LYS A 60 -9.43 -13.20 -16.58
N VAL A 61 -9.84 -11.95 -16.53
CA VAL A 61 -11.23 -11.52 -16.74
C VAL A 61 -11.34 -10.99 -18.14
N THR A 62 -12.30 -11.50 -18.90
CA THR A 62 -12.67 -10.99 -20.23
C THR A 62 -13.91 -10.12 -20.10
N THR A 63 -13.81 -8.87 -20.50
CA THR A 63 -14.95 -7.98 -20.66
C THR A 63 -15.27 -7.93 -22.16
N GLU A 64 -16.39 -8.50 -22.55
CA GLU A 64 -16.89 -8.50 -23.93
C GLU A 64 -17.94 -7.41 -24.10
N LEU A 65 -17.91 -6.72 -25.25
CA LEU A 65 -18.91 -5.69 -25.56
C LEU A 65 -20.30 -6.30 -25.69
N ASN A 66 -21.19 -5.91 -24.79
CA ASN A 66 -22.61 -6.26 -24.79
C ASN A 66 -23.40 -5.14 -24.08
N VAL A 67 -24.71 -5.28 -24.00
CA VAL A 67 -25.60 -4.26 -23.39
C VAL A 67 -25.20 -3.93 -21.95
N SER A 68 -24.77 -4.91 -21.15
CA SER A 68 -24.38 -4.70 -19.75
C SER A 68 -22.98 -4.10 -19.57
N SER A 69 -22.08 -4.28 -20.53
CA SER A 69 -20.69 -3.84 -20.44
C SER A 69 -20.36 -2.62 -21.30
N VAL A 70 -21.24 -2.20 -22.22
CA VAL A 70 -21.00 -1.09 -23.15
C VAL A 70 -20.62 0.20 -22.41
N LYS A 71 -21.35 0.55 -21.34
CA LYS A 71 -21.07 1.74 -20.53
C LYS A 71 -19.65 1.68 -19.94
N LYS A 72 -19.27 0.53 -19.37
CA LYS A 72 -17.94 0.32 -18.79
C LYS A 72 -16.83 0.41 -19.83
N MET A 73 -17.00 -0.24 -20.99
CA MET A 73 -15.98 -0.23 -22.07
C MET A 73 -15.81 1.17 -22.66
N SER A 74 -16.91 1.87 -22.93
CA SER A 74 -16.85 3.26 -23.44
C SER A 74 -16.18 4.19 -22.45
N ARG A 75 -16.50 4.08 -21.16
CA ARG A 75 -15.81 4.83 -20.08
C ARG A 75 -14.32 4.50 -20.03
N ALA A 76 -13.93 3.23 -20.24
CA ALA A 76 -12.53 2.82 -20.23
C ALA A 76 -11.76 3.42 -21.41
N ILE A 77 -12.32 3.39 -22.63
CA ILE A 77 -11.70 4.01 -23.80
C ILE A 77 -11.55 5.52 -23.63
N PHE A 78 -12.59 6.19 -23.16
CA PHE A 78 -12.56 7.63 -22.89
C PHE A 78 -11.52 8.00 -21.82
N MET A 79 -11.48 7.26 -20.73
CA MET A 79 -10.48 7.47 -19.67
C MET A 79 -9.06 7.19 -20.19
N LEU A 80 -8.89 6.19 -21.05
CA LEU A 80 -7.62 5.86 -21.66
C LEU A 80 -7.10 7.02 -22.53
N GLU A 81 -7.97 7.66 -23.30
CA GLU A 81 -7.63 8.86 -24.10
C GLU A 81 -7.09 9.98 -23.22
N LEU A 82 -7.77 10.30 -22.09
CA LEU A 82 -7.30 11.33 -21.16
C LEU A 82 -5.95 10.98 -20.53
N LEU A 83 -5.75 9.72 -20.16
CA LEU A 83 -4.49 9.26 -19.58
C LEU A 83 -3.34 9.27 -20.60
N LEU A 84 -3.60 8.91 -21.85
CA LEU A 84 -2.61 9.02 -22.93
C LEU A 84 -2.28 10.49 -23.24
N GLY A 85 -3.26 11.38 -23.20
CA GLY A 85 -3.04 12.82 -23.28
C GLY A 85 -2.08 13.33 -22.21
N ASN A 86 -2.24 12.88 -20.96
CA ASN A 86 -1.30 13.19 -19.88
C ASN A 86 0.13 12.67 -20.16
N ILE A 87 0.25 11.47 -20.71
CA ILE A 87 1.56 10.90 -21.06
C ILE A 87 2.23 11.73 -22.17
N ALA A 88 1.48 12.07 -23.23
CA ALA A 88 1.98 12.80 -24.40
C ALA A 88 2.43 14.22 -24.03
N THR A 89 1.66 14.92 -23.22
CA THR A 89 1.94 16.32 -22.84
C THR A 89 2.87 16.45 -21.62
N GLY A 90 3.13 15.35 -20.89
CA GLY A 90 3.80 15.40 -19.60
C GLY A 90 2.90 15.92 -18.47
N GLY A 91 1.61 16.13 -18.74
CA GLY A 91 0.61 16.55 -17.77
C GLY A 91 0.43 15.51 -16.65
N VAL A 92 -0.05 15.97 -15.52
CA VAL A 92 -0.27 15.15 -14.31
C VAL A 92 -1.65 15.47 -13.75
N ASN A 93 -2.43 14.46 -13.45
CA ASN A 93 -3.72 14.61 -12.80
C ASN A 93 -3.87 13.67 -11.61
N THR A 94 -4.64 14.10 -10.63
CA THR A 94 -5.13 13.20 -9.58
C THR A 94 -6.34 12.41 -10.08
N LYS A 95 -6.66 11.28 -9.43
CA LYS A 95 -7.89 10.54 -9.68
C LYS A 95 -9.14 11.42 -9.60
N ARG A 96 -9.14 12.35 -8.64
CA ARG A 96 -10.26 13.29 -8.44
C ARG A 96 -10.39 14.29 -9.58
N GLU A 97 -9.28 14.83 -10.06
CA GLU A 97 -9.28 15.73 -11.22
C GLU A 97 -9.77 15.03 -12.48
N LEU A 98 -9.30 13.81 -12.76
CA LEU A 98 -9.79 13.00 -13.88
C LEU A 98 -11.31 12.76 -13.80
N TYR A 99 -11.84 12.47 -12.59
CA TYR A 99 -13.28 12.34 -12.37
C TYR A 99 -14.02 13.63 -12.76
N TYR A 100 -13.58 14.81 -12.29
CA TYR A 100 -14.21 16.07 -12.63
C TYR A 100 -14.02 16.49 -14.08
N MET A 101 -12.88 16.18 -14.70
CA MET A 101 -12.67 16.38 -16.13
C MET A 101 -13.69 15.58 -16.96
N CYS A 102 -13.88 14.31 -16.65
CA CYS A 102 -14.91 13.48 -17.30
C CYS A 102 -16.30 14.09 -17.11
N LYS A 103 -16.67 14.46 -15.88
CA LYS A 103 -17.97 15.12 -15.62
C LYS A 103 -18.16 16.40 -16.41
N GLY A 104 -17.15 17.23 -16.52
CA GLY A 104 -17.19 18.46 -17.31
C GLY A 104 -17.47 18.20 -18.79
N ILE A 105 -16.72 17.24 -19.39
CA ILE A 105 -16.87 16.89 -20.81
C ILE A 105 -18.24 16.23 -21.06
N PHE A 106 -18.66 15.29 -20.22
CA PHE A 106 -19.96 14.62 -20.38
C PHE A 106 -21.14 15.56 -20.21
N LYS A 107 -21.01 16.58 -19.33
CA LYS A 107 -22.04 17.62 -19.18
C LYS A 107 -22.16 18.51 -20.43
N GLN A 108 -21.03 18.84 -21.06
CA GLN A 108 -20.99 19.70 -22.24
C GLN A 108 -21.44 19.01 -23.52
N ASN A 109 -21.32 17.68 -23.60
CA ASN A 109 -21.68 16.91 -24.78
C ASN A 109 -22.83 15.94 -24.47
N PRO A 110 -24.07 16.22 -24.99
CA PRO A 110 -25.23 15.37 -24.75
C PRO A 110 -25.04 13.90 -25.16
N THR A 111 -24.22 13.63 -26.19
CA THR A 111 -23.93 12.29 -26.67
C THR A 111 -23.18 11.44 -25.63
N PHE A 112 -22.36 12.07 -24.81
CA PHE A 112 -21.58 11.40 -23.77
C PHE A 112 -22.24 11.40 -22.38
N LYS A 113 -23.37 12.13 -22.23
CA LYS A 113 -24.13 12.17 -20.96
C LYS A 113 -24.43 10.78 -20.36
N PRO A 114 -24.78 9.73 -21.16
CA PRO A 114 -24.99 8.38 -20.62
C PRO A 114 -23.74 7.74 -19.99
N LEU A 115 -22.54 8.27 -20.30
CA LEU A 115 -21.26 7.78 -19.73
C LEU A 115 -20.90 8.46 -18.41
N ASP A 116 -21.67 9.45 -17.94
CA ASP A 116 -21.37 10.15 -16.69
C ASP A 116 -21.24 9.20 -15.51
N PHE A 117 -20.35 9.57 -14.59
CA PHE A 117 -20.11 8.83 -13.34
C PHE A 117 -21.03 9.33 -12.23
N ASP A 118 -21.65 8.43 -11.50
CA ASP A 118 -22.48 8.79 -10.35
C ASP A 118 -21.60 9.28 -9.20
N ASP A 119 -20.48 8.60 -8.96
CA ASP A 119 -19.51 8.94 -7.93
C ASP A 119 -18.05 8.72 -8.37
N GLN A 120 -17.10 9.19 -7.54
CA GLN A 120 -15.65 9.02 -7.81
C GLN A 120 -15.19 7.55 -7.79
N PRO A 121 -15.65 6.66 -6.90
CA PRO A 121 -15.30 5.24 -6.93
C PRO A 121 -15.55 4.55 -8.26
N GLU A 122 -16.59 4.92 -9.01
CA GLU A 122 -16.81 4.38 -10.35
C GLU A 122 -15.67 4.73 -11.32
N SER A 123 -15.24 6.01 -11.35
CA SER A 123 -14.11 6.43 -12.20
C SER A 123 -12.79 5.80 -11.74
N ASP A 124 -12.58 5.68 -10.43
CA ASP A 124 -11.43 5.01 -9.85
C ASP A 124 -11.33 3.54 -10.29
N SER A 125 -12.48 2.84 -10.37
CA SER A 125 -12.54 1.45 -10.82
C SER A 125 -12.15 1.28 -12.30
N ILE A 126 -12.45 2.28 -13.13
CA ILE A 126 -12.04 2.30 -14.54
C ILE A 126 -10.52 2.50 -14.68
N ILE A 127 -9.94 3.41 -13.89
CA ILE A 127 -8.49 3.63 -13.87
C ILE A 127 -7.77 2.34 -13.44
N ASP A 128 -8.25 1.71 -12.37
CA ASP A 128 -7.67 0.46 -11.88
C ASP A 128 -7.79 -0.67 -12.91
N PHE A 129 -8.92 -0.80 -13.62
CA PHE A 129 -9.12 -1.75 -14.72
C PHE A 129 -8.13 -1.52 -15.87
N LEU A 130 -7.89 -0.25 -16.26
CA LEU A 130 -6.91 0.10 -17.28
C LEU A 130 -5.48 -0.22 -16.85
N CYS A 131 -5.13 0.05 -15.60
CA CYS A 131 -3.83 -0.33 -15.02
C CYS A 131 -3.60 -1.84 -15.07
N GLU A 132 -4.63 -2.63 -14.77
CA GLU A 132 -4.56 -4.10 -14.82
C GLU A 132 -4.43 -4.63 -16.27
N TYR A 133 -5.14 -4.01 -17.20
CA TYR A 133 -5.03 -4.36 -18.62
C TYR A 133 -3.65 -4.02 -19.17
N LEU A 134 -3.19 -2.79 -18.95
CA LEU A 134 -1.89 -2.30 -19.41
C LEU A 134 -0.72 -2.89 -18.62
N GLU A 135 -1.00 -3.60 -17.52
CA GLU A 135 0.00 -4.11 -16.58
C GLU A 135 1.00 -3.03 -16.14
N CYS A 136 0.48 -1.86 -15.80
CA CYS A 136 1.25 -0.70 -15.38
C CYS A 136 0.69 -0.09 -14.08
N TYR A 137 1.45 0.81 -13.47
CA TYR A 137 0.96 1.59 -12.33
C TYR A 137 0.25 2.84 -12.84
N ARG A 138 -0.74 3.31 -12.10
CA ARG A 138 -1.43 4.57 -12.45
C ARG A 138 -0.46 5.76 -12.50
N GLU A 139 0.60 5.72 -11.69
CA GLU A 139 1.66 6.72 -11.68
C GLU A 139 2.47 6.73 -13.00
N GLU A 140 2.52 5.60 -13.71
CA GLU A 140 3.11 5.49 -15.06
C GLU A 140 2.18 6.08 -16.14
N LEU A 141 0.89 6.21 -15.83
CA LEU A 141 -0.11 6.93 -16.64
C LEU A 141 -0.22 8.41 -16.24
N ASN A 142 0.75 8.93 -15.47
CA ASN A 142 0.73 10.27 -14.89
C ASN A 142 -0.55 10.59 -14.07
N CYS A 143 -1.18 9.55 -13.51
CA CYS A 143 -2.32 9.67 -12.60
C CYS A 143 -1.88 9.39 -11.17
N PHE A 144 -2.03 10.37 -10.27
CA PHE A 144 -1.57 10.27 -8.88
C PHE A 144 -2.75 10.25 -7.91
N ALA A 145 -2.58 9.63 -6.77
CA ALA A 145 -3.41 9.92 -5.61
C ALA A 145 -2.79 11.10 -4.85
N ASN A 146 -3.58 11.75 -4.00
CA ASN A 146 -3.03 12.69 -3.04
C ASN A 146 -1.94 11.98 -2.22
N ASP A 147 -0.77 12.63 -2.15
CA ASP A 147 0.36 12.10 -1.40
C ASP A 147 0.02 12.08 0.10
N ARG A 148 -0.30 10.88 0.59
CA ARG A 148 -0.27 10.57 2.01
C ARG A 148 0.92 9.64 2.22
N GLY A 149 2.12 10.22 2.23
CA GLY A 149 3.36 9.48 2.21
C GLY A 149 3.78 8.86 3.54
N GLY A 150 2.97 9.08 4.59
CA GLY A 150 3.44 8.82 5.95
C GLY A 150 4.59 9.75 6.35
N GLN A 151 4.90 9.78 7.62
CA GLN A 151 5.95 10.63 8.16
C GLN A 151 7.20 9.80 8.42
N THR A 152 8.36 10.26 7.91
CA THR A 152 9.64 9.57 8.13
C THR A 152 10.62 10.46 8.87
N TYR A 153 11.23 9.92 9.88
CA TYR A 153 12.24 10.56 10.71
C TYR A 153 13.51 9.73 10.74
N CYS A 154 14.64 10.34 10.47
CA CYS A 154 15.97 9.74 10.63
C CYS A 154 17.05 10.81 10.61
N ARG A 155 18.03 10.71 11.50
CA ARG A 155 19.14 11.67 11.55
C ARG A 155 20.28 11.36 10.58
N HIS A 156 20.28 10.19 9.98
CA HIS A 156 21.43 9.72 9.18
C HIS A 156 21.07 9.34 7.76
N LEU A 157 19.82 9.53 7.34
CA LEU A 157 19.34 9.17 6.01
C LEU A 157 19.49 10.36 5.04
N VAL A 158 20.02 10.07 3.86
CA VAL A 158 20.04 10.98 2.71
C VAL A 158 19.25 10.35 1.58
N VAL A 159 18.33 11.11 1.02
CA VAL A 159 17.47 10.72 -0.09
C VAL A 159 17.87 11.53 -1.32
N LYS A 160 18.16 10.85 -2.42
CA LYS A 160 18.31 11.46 -3.74
C LYS A 160 17.06 11.14 -4.55
N GLU A 161 16.40 12.14 -5.08
CA GLU A 161 15.21 12.03 -5.91
C GLU A 161 15.53 12.51 -7.32
N THR A 162 15.28 11.66 -8.32
CA THR A 162 15.32 12.08 -9.73
C THR A 162 13.99 12.74 -10.07
N LEU A 163 14.03 14.02 -10.39
CA LEU A 163 12.89 14.84 -10.75
C LEU A 163 12.44 14.55 -12.20
N PRO A 164 11.21 14.97 -12.61
CA PRO A 164 10.70 14.73 -13.96
C PRO A 164 11.55 15.31 -15.08
N ASP A 165 12.28 16.40 -14.82
CA ASP A 165 13.21 17.06 -15.76
C ASP A 165 14.60 16.37 -15.83
N GLY A 166 14.79 15.27 -15.05
CA GLY A 166 16.03 14.51 -15.00
C GLY A 166 17.04 15.06 -13.99
N THR A 167 16.79 16.20 -13.37
CA THR A 167 17.65 16.72 -12.29
C THR A 167 17.56 15.88 -11.04
N VAL A 168 18.59 15.94 -10.17
CA VAL A 168 18.63 15.16 -8.92
C VAL A 168 18.58 16.09 -7.72
N ALA A 169 17.48 16.03 -6.98
CA ALA A 169 17.39 16.68 -5.68
C ALA A 169 18.01 15.78 -4.59
N THR A 170 18.76 16.40 -3.66
CA THR A 170 19.35 15.71 -2.51
C THR A 170 18.73 16.25 -1.23
N ILE A 171 18.08 15.38 -0.47
CA ILE A 171 17.40 15.69 0.78
C ILE A 171 18.14 15.00 1.92
N ASP A 172 18.73 15.77 2.80
CA ASP A 172 19.41 15.30 4.00
C ASP A 172 18.44 15.40 5.19
N LEU A 173 17.94 14.25 5.67
CA LEU A 173 16.95 14.23 6.74
C LEU A 173 17.49 14.79 8.06
N SER A 174 18.80 14.81 8.27
CA SER A 174 19.39 15.44 9.46
C SER A 174 19.16 16.96 9.54
N LYS A 175 18.89 17.59 8.40
CA LYS A 175 18.63 19.03 8.29
C LYS A 175 17.16 19.40 8.45
N LEU A 176 16.26 18.42 8.50
CA LEU A 176 14.82 18.67 8.65
C LEU A 176 14.42 18.93 10.11
N GLY A 177 15.32 18.72 11.08
CA GLY A 177 15.01 18.91 12.50
C GLY A 177 13.94 17.93 13.00
N THR A 178 12.81 18.47 13.44
CA THR A 178 11.63 17.69 13.84
C THR A 178 10.60 17.57 12.73
N SER A 179 10.83 18.20 11.57
CA SER A 179 9.92 18.06 10.43
C SER A 179 10.10 16.70 9.76
N PRO A 180 9.02 16.01 9.41
CA PRO A 180 9.10 14.72 8.75
C PRO A 180 9.50 14.87 7.27
N PHE A 181 10.19 13.86 6.77
CA PHE A 181 10.24 13.60 5.33
C PHE A 181 8.98 12.81 4.92
N MET A 182 8.26 13.29 3.93
CA MET A 182 7.07 12.63 3.39
C MET A 182 7.39 12.04 2.02
N PRO A 183 7.51 10.69 1.90
CA PRO A 183 7.75 10.04 0.62
C PRO A 183 6.59 10.28 -0.34
N LYS A 184 6.90 10.56 -1.59
CA LYS A 184 5.91 10.75 -2.65
C LYS A 184 5.56 9.42 -3.33
N ASN A 185 4.54 9.45 -4.18
CA ASN A 185 4.01 8.27 -4.90
C ASN A 185 4.96 7.65 -5.93
N ARG A 186 6.16 8.20 -6.15
CA ARG A 186 7.19 7.65 -7.06
C ARG A 186 8.42 7.14 -6.30
N PRO A 187 8.28 6.14 -5.41
CA PRO A 187 9.41 5.67 -4.58
C PRO A 187 10.56 5.10 -5.41
N GLN A 188 10.32 4.72 -6.64
CA GLN A 188 11.31 4.20 -7.58
C GLN A 188 12.37 5.22 -8.03
N ASN A 189 12.05 6.49 -7.98
CA ASN A 189 12.97 7.58 -8.33
C ASN A 189 13.87 7.94 -7.15
N LEU A 190 13.72 7.25 -6.01
CA LEU A 190 14.44 7.53 -4.79
C LEU A 190 15.65 6.60 -4.64
N ILE A 191 16.81 7.18 -4.38
CA ILE A 191 18.03 6.46 -4.00
C ILE A 191 18.35 6.86 -2.57
N LEU A 192 18.49 5.83 -1.72
CA LEU A 192 18.74 5.99 -0.30
C LEU A 192 20.20 5.72 0.03
N SER A 193 20.78 6.57 0.87
CA SER A 193 22.09 6.35 1.46
C SER A 193 22.09 6.80 2.91
N ALA A 194 22.97 6.22 3.72
CA ALA A 194 23.07 6.54 5.12
C ALA A 194 24.45 7.14 5.44
N LYS A 195 24.49 8.25 6.20
CA LYS A 195 25.74 8.88 6.68
C LYS A 195 26.42 8.04 7.78
N LYS A 196 25.64 7.31 8.56
CA LYS A 196 26.08 6.35 9.57
C LYS A 196 25.23 5.10 9.44
N LYS A 197 25.74 3.98 9.98
CA LYS A 197 24.99 2.73 10.02
C LYS A 197 23.63 2.96 10.67
N ILE A 198 22.58 2.54 9.98
CA ILE A 198 21.22 2.48 10.51
C ILE A 198 21.03 1.06 11.04
N ASP A 199 20.55 0.93 12.29
CA ASP A 199 20.45 -0.35 12.95
C ASP A 199 19.14 -1.05 12.60
N PHE A 200 18.05 -0.29 12.45
CA PHE A 200 16.72 -0.81 12.06
C PHE A 200 15.79 0.30 11.55
N CYS A 201 14.67 -0.13 10.97
CA CYS A 201 13.53 0.73 10.66
C CYS A 201 12.33 0.30 11.51
N LEU A 202 11.70 1.25 12.18
CA LEU A 202 10.46 1.08 12.92
C LEU A 202 9.32 1.72 12.15
N VAL A 203 8.40 0.91 11.65
CA VAL A 203 7.15 1.36 11.05
C VAL A 203 6.09 1.34 12.13
N VAL A 204 5.51 2.49 12.42
CA VAL A 204 4.50 2.68 13.48
C VAL A 204 3.15 2.91 12.80
N GLU A 205 2.14 2.17 13.19
CA GLU A 205 0.80 2.28 12.62
C GLU A 205 0.22 3.69 12.79
N SER A 206 0.24 4.19 14.03
CA SER A 206 -0.24 5.51 14.38
C SER A 206 0.83 6.58 14.16
N GLU A 207 0.48 7.62 13.39
CA GLU A 207 1.33 8.79 13.22
C GLU A 207 1.59 9.50 14.55
N GLY A 208 0.56 9.64 15.39
CA GLY A 208 0.68 10.24 16.71
C GLY A 208 1.71 9.52 17.59
N THR A 209 1.69 8.19 17.60
CA THR A 209 2.68 7.36 18.32
C THR A 209 4.08 7.56 17.76
N ALA A 210 4.24 7.61 16.43
CA ALA A 210 5.54 7.87 15.81
C ALA A 210 6.07 9.25 16.20
N ASN A 211 5.22 10.27 16.17
CA ASN A 211 5.58 11.64 16.56
C ASN A 211 5.99 11.73 18.03
N THR A 212 5.26 11.06 18.92
CA THR A 212 5.60 11.01 20.37
C THR A 212 6.96 10.37 20.61
N LEU A 213 7.24 9.23 19.97
CA LEU A 213 8.56 8.58 20.07
C LEU A 213 9.68 9.51 19.61
N VAL A 214 9.49 10.18 18.47
CA VAL A 214 10.50 11.11 17.91
C VAL A 214 10.67 12.35 18.78
N ALA A 215 9.57 12.96 19.24
CA ALA A 215 9.60 14.12 20.14
C ALA A 215 10.33 13.80 21.46
N ASN A 216 10.15 12.60 21.98
CA ASN A 216 10.86 12.09 23.17
C ASN A 216 12.30 11.65 22.86
N GLY A 217 12.82 11.89 21.64
CA GLY A 217 14.24 11.71 21.29
C GLY A 217 14.63 10.31 20.85
N PHE A 218 13.71 9.46 20.42
CA PHE A 218 13.99 8.10 19.93
C PHE A 218 15.10 8.07 18.87
N THR A 219 14.98 8.88 17.82
CA THR A 219 16.00 8.96 16.74
C THR A 219 17.30 9.63 17.14
N LYS A 220 17.37 10.24 18.35
CA LYS A 220 18.63 10.76 18.92
C LYS A 220 19.41 9.67 19.65
N ARG A 221 18.68 8.75 20.32
CA ARG A 221 19.29 7.65 21.11
C ARG A 221 19.58 6.43 20.26
N HIS A 222 18.83 6.23 19.17
CA HIS A 222 18.96 5.06 18.29
C HIS A 222 19.24 5.50 16.85
N ASN A 223 20.13 4.77 16.18
CA ASN A 223 20.39 4.96 14.76
C ASN A 223 19.26 4.28 13.93
N ALA A 224 18.04 4.77 14.09
CA ALA A 224 16.86 4.16 13.52
C ALA A 224 16.16 5.10 12.53
N ILE A 225 15.44 4.50 11.58
CA ILE A 225 14.41 5.16 10.79
C ILE A 225 13.08 4.92 11.49
N VAL A 226 12.28 5.97 11.73
CA VAL A 226 10.91 5.87 12.22
C VAL A 226 9.96 6.30 11.10
N VAL A 227 9.00 5.45 10.75
CA VAL A 227 7.98 5.72 9.73
C VAL A 227 6.60 5.63 10.36
N GLY A 228 5.86 6.75 10.42
CA GLY A 228 4.44 6.76 10.80
C GLY A 228 3.57 6.42 9.59
N ALA A 229 2.79 5.34 9.66
CA ALA A 229 2.07 4.80 8.52
C ALA A 229 0.69 5.43 8.27
N GLN A 230 0.12 6.14 9.24
CA GLN A 230 -1.22 6.75 9.20
C GLN A 230 -2.36 5.70 9.02
N GLY A 231 -2.29 4.60 9.77
CA GLY A 231 -3.23 3.48 9.64
C GLY A 231 -2.94 2.63 8.41
N VAL A 232 -3.91 2.47 7.50
CA VAL A 232 -3.70 1.66 6.28
C VAL A 232 -2.65 2.33 5.39
N PRO A 233 -1.48 1.67 5.20
CA PRO A 233 -0.37 2.28 4.50
C PRO A 233 -0.70 2.52 3.03
N SER A 234 -0.57 3.78 2.61
CA SER A 234 -0.70 4.18 1.21
C SER A 234 0.37 3.53 0.33
N ASN A 235 0.21 3.59 -1.00
CA ASN A 235 1.26 3.13 -1.91
C ASN A 235 2.59 3.87 -1.67
N ALA A 236 2.54 5.16 -1.31
CA ALA A 236 3.75 5.92 -1.00
C ALA A 236 4.49 5.34 0.21
N VAL A 237 3.79 5.07 1.32
CA VAL A 237 4.37 4.43 2.52
C VAL A 237 4.89 3.03 2.20
N ARG A 238 4.10 2.21 1.53
CA ARG A 238 4.48 0.84 1.16
C ARG A 238 5.72 0.80 0.27
N GLY A 239 5.71 1.61 -0.79
CA GLY A 239 6.86 1.73 -1.68
C GLY A 239 8.09 2.29 -0.97
N TRP A 240 7.94 3.20 -0.03
CA TRP A 240 9.01 3.75 0.78
C TRP A 240 9.63 2.68 1.68
N VAL A 241 8.83 1.94 2.44
CA VAL A 241 9.30 0.85 3.30
C VAL A 241 10.00 -0.23 2.45
N LYS A 242 9.44 -0.53 1.27
CA LYS A 242 10.09 -1.44 0.31
C LYS A 242 11.47 -0.93 -0.12
N ARG A 243 11.64 0.38 -0.39
CA ARG A 243 12.95 0.98 -0.73
C ARG A 243 13.94 0.88 0.42
N ILE A 244 13.49 1.14 1.65
CA ILE A 244 14.32 0.96 2.85
C ILE A 244 14.81 -0.49 2.93
N GLN A 245 13.92 -1.46 2.76
CA GLN A 245 14.28 -2.88 2.77
C GLN A 245 15.32 -3.21 1.71
N ASP A 246 15.09 -2.81 0.46
CA ASP A 246 15.91 -3.24 -0.68
C ASP A 246 17.27 -2.56 -0.74
N GLN A 247 17.32 -1.27 -0.39
CA GLN A 247 18.53 -0.46 -0.57
C GLN A 247 19.40 -0.40 0.68
N LEU A 248 18.78 -0.31 1.87
CA LEU A 248 19.54 -0.23 3.11
C LEU A 248 19.74 -1.60 3.77
N LYS A 249 18.89 -2.58 3.46
CA LYS A 249 18.94 -3.97 3.98
C LYS A 249 18.99 -4.04 5.51
N VAL A 250 18.29 -3.11 6.17
CA VAL A 250 18.17 -3.07 7.62
C VAL A 250 16.96 -3.87 8.07
N PRO A 251 16.97 -4.44 9.30
CA PRO A 251 15.78 -5.04 9.90
C PRO A 251 14.63 -4.04 9.95
N ILE A 252 13.42 -4.49 9.61
CA ILE A 252 12.22 -3.64 9.65
C ILE A 252 11.21 -4.26 10.60
N TYR A 253 10.76 -3.45 11.55
CA TYR A 253 9.78 -3.83 12.55
C TYR A 253 8.53 -2.99 12.37
N PHE A 254 7.37 -3.63 12.49
CA PHE A 254 6.08 -2.96 12.49
C PHE A 254 5.52 -2.96 13.92
N PHE A 255 5.23 -1.78 14.44
CA PHE A 255 4.62 -1.56 15.74
C PHE A 255 3.21 -1.00 15.54
N GLY A 256 2.21 -1.77 15.93
CA GLY A 256 0.80 -1.46 15.73
C GLY A 256 -0.08 -2.21 16.73
N ASP A 257 -1.38 -2.01 16.61
CA ASP A 257 -2.37 -2.53 17.53
C ASP A 257 -2.53 -4.06 17.42
N LEU A 258 -2.93 -4.66 18.52
CA LEU A 258 -3.38 -6.05 18.55
C LEU A 258 -4.89 -6.09 18.27
N ASP A 259 -5.26 -6.01 17.01
CA ASP A 259 -6.63 -6.17 16.56
C ASP A 259 -6.71 -6.86 15.19
N ALA A 260 -7.90 -7.30 14.83
CA ALA A 260 -8.12 -8.05 13.60
C ALA A 260 -7.92 -7.20 12.32
N TYR A 261 -8.20 -5.89 12.40
CA TYR A 261 -8.06 -4.98 11.26
C TYR A 261 -6.59 -4.70 10.95
N THR A 262 -5.80 -4.39 12.00
CA THR A 262 -4.35 -4.19 11.89
C THR A 262 -3.66 -5.40 11.28
N MET A 263 -3.96 -6.60 11.78
CA MET A 263 -3.31 -7.82 11.29
C MET A 263 -3.60 -8.12 9.82
N GLN A 264 -4.85 -8.01 9.38
CA GLN A 264 -5.26 -8.46 8.04
C GLN A 264 -5.24 -7.37 6.98
N ASN A 265 -5.44 -6.09 7.33
CA ASN A 265 -5.51 -5.00 6.35
C ASN A 265 -4.24 -4.14 6.36
N ILE A 266 -3.64 -3.86 7.52
CA ILE A 266 -2.49 -2.99 7.64
C ILE A 266 -1.20 -3.79 7.47
N PHE A 267 -0.91 -4.65 8.43
CA PHE A 267 0.35 -5.41 8.44
C PHE A 267 0.47 -6.39 7.26
N ARG A 268 -0.56 -7.20 7.02
CA ARG A 268 -0.58 -8.15 5.90
C ARG A 268 -0.39 -7.44 4.55
N THR A 269 -1.01 -6.27 4.36
CA THR A 269 -0.88 -5.50 3.12
C THR A 269 0.52 -4.89 2.98
N LEU A 270 1.11 -4.39 4.06
CA LEU A 270 2.50 -3.91 4.06
C LEU A 270 3.49 -5.05 3.74
N LYS A 271 3.31 -6.21 4.38
CA LYS A 271 4.21 -7.37 4.24
C LYS A 271 4.08 -8.07 2.90
N ALA A 272 2.85 -8.38 2.47
CA ALA A 272 2.60 -9.29 1.36
C ALA A 272 1.78 -8.68 0.20
N GLY A 273 1.31 -7.46 0.35
CA GLY A 273 0.54 -6.79 -0.70
C GLY A 273 -0.95 -7.06 -0.66
N SER A 274 -1.65 -6.78 -1.75
CA SER A 274 -3.10 -6.84 -1.86
C SER A 274 -3.55 -7.74 -3.02
N ALA A 275 -4.61 -8.51 -2.82
CA ALA A 275 -5.27 -9.27 -3.89
C ALA A 275 -5.96 -8.35 -4.91
N ALA A 276 -6.36 -7.15 -4.51
CA ALA A 276 -6.96 -6.15 -5.39
C ALA A 276 -5.94 -5.42 -6.29
N SER A 277 -4.63 -5.69 -6.13
CA SER A 277 -3.58 -4.98 -6.87
C SER A 277 -2.34 -5.86 -7.04
N LEU A 278 -2.53 -7.06 -7.61
CA LEU A 278 -1.50 -8.11 -7.67
C LEU A 278 -0.24 -7.67 -8.44
N ILE A 279 -0.38 -6.87 -9.48
CA ILE A 279 0.73 -6.37 -10.31
C ILE A 279 1.70 -5.50 -9.50
N ARG A 280 1.18 -4.78 -8.51
CA ARG A 280 1.95 -3.81 -7.70
C ARG A 280 2.70 -4.45 -6.54
N ASN A 281 2.39 -5.70 -6.18
CA ASN A 281 2.92 -6.30 -4.96
C ASN A 281 4.45 -6.45 -4.96
N SER A 282 5.10 -6.62 -6.11
CA SER A 282 6.56 -6.67 -6.20
C SER A 282 7.24 -5.39 -5.69
N ASP A 283 6.64 -4.23 -5.95
CA ASP A 283 7.24 -2.92 -5.67
C ASP A 283 6.73 -2.28 -4.38
N PHE A 284 5.58 -2.77 -3.86
CA PHE A 284 4.90 -2.19 -2.72
C PHE A 284 4.71 -3.17 -1.54
N SER A 285 5.34 -4.34 -1.58
CA SER A 285 5.38 -5.26 -0.44
C SER A 285 6.77 -5.30 0.16
N ALA A 286 6.83 -5.34 1.48
CA ALA A 286 8.07 -5.45 2.24
C ALA A 286 8.10 -6.78 3.02
N PRO A 287 8.48 -7.91 2.37
CA PRO A 287 8.35 -9.26 2.94
C PRO A 287 9.14 -9.48 4.24
N GLU A 288 10.23 -8.73 4.43
CA GLU A 288 11.10 -8.86 5.60
C GLU A 288 10.60 -8.10 6.83
N VAL A 289 9.48 -7.37 6.71
CA VAL A 289 8.87 -6.68 7.86
C VAL A 289 8.41 -7.71 8.89
N ARG A 290 8.77 -7.46 10.15
CA ARG A 290 8.45 -8.30 11.32
C ARG A 290 7.44 -7.59 12.19
N PHE A 291 6.42 -8.29 12.65
CA PHE A 291 5.42 -7.74 13.56
C PHE A 291 5.99 -7.71 14.97
N LEU A 292 6.29 -6.53 15.47
CA LEU A 292 6.89 -6.32 16.79
C LEU A 292 5.84 -6.38 17.91
N GLY A 293 4.64 -5.98 17.64
CA GLY A 293 3.55 -5.99 18.61
C GLY A 293 2.60 -4.80 18.38
N VAL A 294 1.51 -4.77 19.14
CA VAL A 294 1.23 -5.55 20.38
C VAL A 294 0.98 -7.03 20.03
N LEU A 295 1.59 -7.92 20.77
CA LEU A 295 1.37 -9.37 20.69
C LEU A 295 0.49 -9.85 21.86
N PRO A 296 -0.24 -10.99 21.73
CA PRO A 296 -1.03 -11.55 22.84
C PRO A 296 -0.22 -11.72 24.13
N GLU A 297 1.04 -12.14 24.00
CA GLU A 297 1.95 -12.36 25.14
C GLU A 297 2.36 -11.07 25.83
N ASP A 298 2.30 -9.93 25.15
CA ASP A 298 2.66 -8.62 25.71
C ASP A 298 1.64 -8.18 26.77
N ILE A 299 0.37 -8.59 26.61
CA ILE A 299 -0.71 -8.24 27.56
C ILE A 299 -0.31 -8.67 28.96
N ALA A 300 0.07 -9.93 29.14
CA ALA A 300 0.46 -10.45 30.46
C ALA A 300 1.88 -9.99 30.87
N ARG A 301 2.81 -9.86 29.91
CA ARG A 301 4.20 -9.50 30.20
C ARG A 301 4.35 -8.08 30.74
N TYR A 302 3.55 -7.16 30.22
CA TYR A 302 3.64 -5.74 30.54
C TYR A 302 2.39 -5.21 31.26
N ASP A 303 1.49 -6.09 31.68
CA ASP A 303 0.20 -5.74 32.32
C ASP A 303 -0.58 -4.70 31.51
N LEU A 304 -0.73 -4.96 30.20
CA LEU A 304 -1.39 -4.03 29.28
C LEU A 304 -2.90 -4.10 29.41
N ILE A 305 -3.55 -2.96 29.21
CA ILE A 305 -5.01 -2.87 29.17
C ILE A 305 -5.52 -3.46 27.85
N ALA A 306 -6.21 -4.58 27.94
CA ALA A 306 -6.91 -5.20 26.82
C ALA A 306 -8.42 -5.00 26.94
N TYR A 307 -9.08 -4.69 25.83
CA TYR A 307 -10.51 -4.42 25.76
C TYR A 307 -11.23 -5.56 25.07
N ASP A 308 -12.40 -5.93 25.59
CA ASP A 308 -13.29 -6.86 24.90
C ASP A 308 -13.99 -6.16 23.72
N VAL A 309 -14.11 -6.86 22.60
CA VAL A 309 -14.86 -6.38 21.44
C VAL A 309 -16.35 -6.41 21.78
N LYS A 310 -16.96 -5.23 21.89
CA LYS A 310 -18.36 -5.08 22.29
C LYS A 310 -19.33 -5.59 21.21
N GLU A 311 -20.46 -6.16 21.64
CA GLU A 311 -21.54 -6.57 20.75
C GLU A 311 -22.12 -5.41 19.90
N SER A 312 -22.10 -4.19 20.42
CA SER A 312 -22.53 -2.97 19.75
C SER A 312 -21.56 -2.45 18.68
N ASP A 313 -20.29 -2.90 18.68
CA ASP A 313 -19.28 -2.43 17.73
C ASP A 313 -19.36 -3.20 16.40
N ALA A 314 -20.14 -2.66 15.47
CA ALA A 314 -20.37 -3.27 14.16
C ALA A 314 -19.09 -3.33 13.31
N GLN A 315 -18.13 -2.40 13.50
CA GLN A 315 -16.88 -2.36 12.75
C GLN A 315 -15.94 -3.49 13.19
N GLU A 316 -15.74 -3.65 14.51
CA GLU A 316 -14.91 -4.71 15.08
C GLU A 316 -15.48 -6.11 14.78
N LYS A 317 -16.79 -6.28 14.86
CA LYS A 317 -17.45 -7.53 14.46
C LYS A 317 -17.18 -7.87 12.99
N ARG A 318 -17.28 -6.88 12.10
CA ARG A 318 -16.94 -7.08 10.68
C ARG A 318 -15.46 -7.44 10.50
N ALA A 319 -14.56 -6.82 11.27
CA ALA A 319 -13.14 -7.13 11.23
C ALA A 319 -12.87 -8.57 11.70
N LEU A 320 -13.47 -9.02 12.80
CA LEU A 320 -13.35 -10.41 13.29
C LEU A 320 -13.93 -11.42 12.31
N LYS A 321 -15.09 -11.13 11.69
CA LYS A 321 -15.67 -12.00 10.66
C LYS A 321 -14.73 -12.13 9.45
N LYS A 322 -14.19 -11.01 8.97
CA LYS A 322 -13.20 -11.02 7.88
C LYS A 322 -11.92 -11.75 8.27
N ALA A 323 -11.49 -11.66 9.54
CA ALA A 323 -10.34 -12.40 10.06
C ALA A 323 -10.55 -13.91 9.99
N LYS A 324 -11.74 -14.39 10.37
CA LYS A 324 -12.11 -15.80 10.21
C LYS A 324 -12.07 -16.23 8.74
N ASP A 325 -12.67 -15.45 7.86
CA ASP A 325 -12.62 -15.71 6.41
C ASP A 325 -11.18 -15.70 5.87
N ALA A 326 -10.32 -14.80 6.38
CA ALA A 326 -8.93 -14.72 5.96
C ALA A 326 -8.11 -15.95 6.39
N LEU A 327 -8.32 -16.47 7.59
CA LEU A 327 -7.70 -17.71 8.04
C LEU A 327 -8.04 -18.90 7.14
N GLU A 328 -9.27 -18.94 6.62
CA GLU A 328 -9.77 -20.02 5.77
C GLU A 328 -9.35 -19.85 4.30
N LYS A 329 -9.33 -18.62 3.78
CA LYS A 329 -9.28 -18.35 2.33
C LYS A 329 -8.02 -17.61 1.87
N ASP A 330 -7.37 -16.81 2.73
CA ASP A 330 -6.23 -16.01 2.31
C ASP A 330 -4.95 -16.86 2.24
N PRO A 331 -4.32 -16.97 1.05
CA PRO A 331 -3.09 -17.75 0.87
C PRO A 331 -1.95 -17.31 1.78
N PHE A 332 -1.93 -16.05 2.22
CA PHE A 332 -0.92 -15.54 3.15
C PHE A 332 -0.99 -16.24 4.50
N PHE A 333 -2.19 -16.26 5.13
CA PHE A 333 -2.36 -16.89 6.46
C PHE A 333 -2.33 -18.43 6.39
N LYS A 334 -2.65 -19.02 5.24
CA LYS A 334 -2.55 -20.46 5.00
C LYS A 334 -1.12 -20.95 4.82
N SER A 335 -0.19 -20.05 4.51
CA SER A 335 1.21 -20.41 4.29
C SER A 335 1.89 -20.81 5.60
N THR A 336 2.64 -21.91 5.57
CA THR A 336 3.48 -22.39 6.70
C THR A 336 4.48 -21.32 7.16
N LYS A 337 4.99 -20.49 6.24
CA LYS A 337 5.90 -19.38 6.54
C LYS A 337 5.28 -18.34 7.48
N ASN A 338 3.96 -18.16 7.42
CA ASN A 338 3.22 -17.18 8.18
C ASN A 338 2.41 -17.78 9.35
N LYS A 339 2.74 -19.02 9.75
CA LYS A 339 2.00 -19.75 10.80
C LYS A 339 1.92 -18.98 12.14
N LYS A 340 2.98 -18.25 12.51
CA LYS A 340 2.95 -17.42 13.74
C LYS A 340 1.92 -16.30 13.64
N LEU A 341 1.86 -15.60 12.50
CA LEU A 341 0.87 -14.55 12.24
C LEU A 341 -0.57 -15.11 12.22
N ALA A 342 -0.75 -16.27 11.59
CA ALA A 342 -2.06 -16.95 11.62
C ALA A 342 -2.49 -17.32 13.05
N LYS A 343 -1.55 -17.73 13.93
CA LYS A 343 -1.87 -17.98 15.35
C LYS A 343 -2.35 -16.73 16.09
N VAL A 344 -1.72 -15.57 15.87
CA VAL A 344 -2.17 -14.30 16.45
C VAL A 344 -3.59 -13.96 15.95
N LEU A 345 -3.83 -14.09 14.65
CA LEU A 345 -5.16 -13.83 14.09
C LEU A 345 -6.22 -14.82 14.64
N THR A 346 -5.85 -16.08 14.84
CA THR A 346 -6.71 -17.10 15.49
C THR A 346 -7.02 -16.70 16.93
N TRP A 347 -6.00 -16.26 17.68
CA TRP A 347 -6.19 -15.80 19.06
C TRP A 347 -7.19 -14.63 19.15
N LEU A 348 -7.09 -13.65 18.24
CA LEU A 348 -8.01 -12.52 18.15
C LEU A 348 -9.46 -12.96 17.89
N VAL A 349 -9.66 -13.92 16.97
CA VAL A 349 -10.99 -14.47 16.65
C VAL A 349 -11.59 -15.22 17.84
N GLN A 350 -10.77 -15.99 18.59
CA GLN A 350 -11.20 -16.81 19.70
C GLN A 350 -11.48 -15.97 20.96
N ASN A 351 -10.59 -15.05 21.30
CA ASN A 351 -10.67 -14.28 22.53
C ASN A 351 -11.51 -13.01 22.41
N LYS A 352 -11.74 -12.50 21.18
CA LYS A 352 -12.49 -11.27 20.91
C LYS A 352 -11.96 -10.07 21.72
N LYS A 353 -10.66 -9.99 21.89
CA LYS A 353 -9.98 -8.90 22.60
C LYS A 353 -9.13 -8.07 21.64
N ARG A 354 -8.91 -6.81 22.02
CA ARG A 354 -7.98 -5.90 21.34
C ARG A 354 -7.11 -5.18 22.35
N CYS A 355 -5.93 -4.75 21.94
CA CYS A 355 -5.03 -3.94 22.74
C CYS A 355 -4.36 -2.89 21.86
N GLU A 356 -4.49 -1.64 22.25
CA GLU A 356 -3.92 -0.50 21.53
C GLU A 356 -2.40 -0.40 21.79
N GLN A 357 -1.62 -0.04 20.77
CA GLN A 357 -0.18 0.20 20.91
C GLN A 357 0.15 1.29 21.96
N GLN A 358 -0.78 2.23 22.16
CA GLN A 358 -0.65 3.30 23.13
C GLN A 358 -0.60 2.77 24.58
N SER A 359 -1.09 1.55 24.84
CA SER A 359 -1.01 0.93 26.18
C SER A 359 0.43 0.78 26.68
N PHE A 360 1.42 0.70 25.76
CA PHE A 360 2.83 0.67 26.16
C PHE A 360 3.34 1.97 26.81
N PHE A 361 2.67 3.10 26.58
CA PHE A 361 3.07 4.36 27.21
C PHE A 361 2.69 4.41 28.70
N SER A 362 1.74 3.61 29.15
CA SER A 362 1.31 3.55 30.56
C SER A 362 2.16 2.60 31.42
N VAL A 363 2.95 1.71 30.81
CA VAL A 363 3.67 0.63 31.53
C VAL A 363 4.67 1.15 32.56
N ASN A 364 5.33 2.26 32.30
CA ASN A 364 6.37 2.82 33.17
C ASN A 364 5.93 4.16 33.80
N GLY A 365 4.64 4.34 34.03
CA GLY A 365 4.07 5.54 34.65
C GLY A 365 4.34 6.80 33.83
N SER A 366 4.94 7.82 34.47
CA SER A 366 5.25 9.11 33.82
C SER A 366 6.55 9.12 33.00
N ASP A 367 7.24 7.98 32.82
CA ASP A 367 8.47 7.93 32.03
C ASP A 367 8.17 8.09 30.53
N PRO A 368 8.55 9.23 29.90
CA PRO A 368 8.28 9.47 28.49
C PRO A 368 9.04 8.51 27.57
N THR A 369 10.03 7.77 28.09
CA THR A 369 10.81 6.77 27.35
C THR A 369 10.33 5.34 27.59
N GLY A 370 9.27 5.12 28.38
CA GLY A 370 8.78 3.80 28.75
C GLY A 370 8.46 2.92 27.54
N CYS A 371 7.66 3.42 26.61
CA CYS A 371 7.34 2.73 25.37
C CYS A 371 8.59 2.40 24.54
N GLU A 372 9.54 3.33 24.44
CA GLU A 372 10.82 3.13 23.75
C GLU A 372 11.62 1.98 24.36
N LYS A 373 11.73 1.92 25.69
CA LYS A 373 12.46 0.85 26.41
C LYS A 373 11.90 -0.51 26.06
N ILE A 374 10.56 -0.64 26.03
CA ILE A 374 9.88 -1.88 25.67
C ILE A 374 10.15 -2.25 24.20
N ILE A 375 10.04 -1.31 23.27
CA ILE A 375 10.36 -1.53 21.85
C ILE A 375 11.78 -2.09 21.69
N ILE A 376 12.76 -1.47 22.33
CA ILE A 376 14.16 -1.88 22.26
C ILE A 376 14.39 -3.23 22.94
N GLU A 377 13.77 -3.47 24.08
CA GLU A 377 13.80 -4.76 24.78
C GLU A 377 13.26 -5.88 23.89
N LYS A 378 12.12 -5.69 23.25
CA LYS A 378 11.52 -6.66 22.36
C LYS A 378 12.42 -6.95 21.15
N ILE A 379 13.03 -5.93 20.56
CA ILE A 379 13.97 -6.10 19.44
C ILE A 379 15.19 -6.91 19.89
N LYS A 380 15.79 -6.59 21.03
CA LYS A 380 16.98 -7.27 21.55
C LYS A 380 16.72 -8.75 21.89
N ASN A 381 15.55 -9.05 22.45
CA ASN A 381 15.18 -10.40 22.87
C ASN A 381 14.54 -11.23 21.74
N GLY A 382 14.34 -10.66 20.53
CA GLY A 382 13.69 -11.35 19.42
C GLY A 382 12.19 -11.62 19.65
N TRP A 383 11.51 -10.80 20.45
CA TRP A 383 10.08 -10.94 20.77
C TRP A 383 9.20 -10.27 19.69
N TYR A 384 9.29 -10.83 18.49
CA TYR A 384 8.53 -10.43 17.30
C TYR A 384 8.24 -11.64 16.39
N ILE A 385 7.38 -11.48 15.44
CA ILE A 385 6.97 -12.54 14.48
C ILE A 385 7.05 -12.09 13.02
#